data_f5d62eb8b17033d7c4df6acb946e6bb8
#
_entry.id   f5d62eb8b17033d7c4df6acb946e6bb8
#
_cell.length_a   1.000
_cell.length_b   1.000
_cell.length_c   1.000
_cell.angle_alpha   90.00
_cell.angle_beta   90.00
_cell.angle_gamma   90.00
#
_symmetry.space_group_name_H-M   'P 1'
#
loop_
_entity.id
_entity.type
_entity.pdbx_description
1 polymer ?
#
loop_
_entity_poly.entity_id
_entity_poly.type
_entity_poly.pdbx_seq_one_letter_code
_entity_poly.pdbx_strand_id
1 'polypeptide(L)'
;MMKKFMVDIILEGLDHETRMKLLPKEQELVKVLEQDGTIVDNFIKLDMSGIYMVIMATDAEDVHAKLSILPYYPYMKIAIVPIRVVNSVNQ
;
A
#
# COMPACT_ATOMS: atom_id res chain seq x y z
N MET A 1 2.83 -18.14 6.52
CA MET A 1 3.18 -18.13 5.10
C MET A 1 2.76 -16.80 4.49
N MET A 2 3.65 -16.18 3.74
CA MET A 2 3.35 -14.90 3.09
C MET A 2 2.47 -15.10 1.87
N LYS A 3 1.49 -14.23 1.73
CA LYS A 3 0.55 -14.20 0.60
C LYS A 3 0.61 -12.84 -0.05
N LYS A 4 0.15 -12.75 -1.29
CA LYS A 4 0.01 -11.48 -1.98
C LYS A 4 -1.38 -10.94 -1.80
N PHE A 5 -1.45 -9.63 -1.58
CA PHE A 5 -2.73 -8.92 -1.48
C PHE A 5 -2.73 -7.72 -2.42
N MET A 6 -3.83 -7.57 -3.14
CA MET A 6 -4.10 -6.32 -3.84
C MET A 6 -4.75 -5.37 -2.84
N VAL A 7 -4.19 -4.20 -2.68
CA VAL A 7 -4.65 -3.22 -1.71
C VAL A 7 -5.08 -1.96 -2.45
N ASP A 8 -6.36 -1.62 -2.32
CA ASP A 8 -6.92 -0.40 -2.89
C ASP A 8 -6.99 0.64 -1.78
N ILE A 9 -6.24 1.71 -1.92
CA ILE A 9 -6.11 2.76 -0.91
C ILE A 9 -6.68 4.07 -1.44
N ILE A 10 -7.64 4.62 -0.72
CA ILE A 10 -8.18 5.95 -1.00
C ILE A 10 -7.78 6.84 0.17
N LEU A 11 -7.25 8.02 -0.13
CA LEU A 11 -6.88 8.98 0.91
C LEU A 11 -8.03 9.96 1.13
N GLU A 12 -8.51 10.05 2.36
CA GLU A 12 -9.61 10.92 2.75
C GLU A 12 -9.21 11.80 3.93
N GLY A 13 -9.63 13.06 3.90
CA GLY A 13 -9.39 13.97 5.01
C GLY A 13 -7.97 14.47 5.12
N LEU A 14 -7.15 14.19 4.13
CA LEU A 14 -5.75 14.64 4.10
C LEU A 14 -5.67 15.92 3.28
N ASP A 15 -5.65 17.07 3.97
CA ASP A 15 -5.55 18.35 3.29
C ASP A 15 -4.15 18.56 2.70
N HIS A 16 -4.02 19.56 1.84
CA HIS A 16 -2.78 19.80 1.12
C HIS A 16 -1.61 20.12 2.07
N GLU A 17 -1.86 20.94 3.07
CA GLU A 17 -0.81 21.35 4.02
C GLU A 17 -0.29 20.15 4.81
N THR A 18 -1.19 19.35 5.35
CA THR A 18 -0.82 18.14 6.09
C THR A 18 -0.11 17.14 5.18
N ARG A 19 -0.61 16.97 3.95
CA ARG A 19 0.00 16.10 2.96
C ARG A 19 1.45 16.49 2.72
N MET A 20 1.71 17.76 2.52
CA MET A 20 3.07 18.25 2.25
C MET A 20 3.98 18.09 3.46
N LYS A 21 3.47 18.27 4.67
CA LYS A 21 4.24 18.06 5.89
C LYS A 21 4.67 16.60 6.05
N LEU A 22 3.77 15.67 5.75
CA LEU A 22 4.01 14.25 5.98
C LEU A 22 4.75 13.59 4.81
N LEU A 23 4.76 14.22 3.65
CA LEU A 23 5.25 13.59 2.42
C LEU A 23 6.68 13.07 2.51
N PRO A 24 7.67 13.82 3.06
CA PRO A 24 9.04 13.30 3.10
C PRO A 24 9.16 12.00 3.90
N LYS A 25 8.48 11.94 5.04
CA LYS A 25 8.52 10.75 5.88
C LYS A 25 7.73 9.61 5.26
N GLU A 26 6.61 9.93 4.62
CA GLU A 26 5.82 8.94 3.89
C GLU A 26 6.66 8.28 2.80
N GLN A 27 7.34 9.06 1.98
CA GLN A 27 8.19 8.56 0.90
C GLN A 27 9.34 7.72 1.43
N GLU A 28 9.96 8.14 2.52
CA GLU A 28 11.04 7.40 3.17
C GLU A 28 10.57 6.01 3.60
N LEU A 29 9.44 5.94 4.28
CA LEU A 29 8.93 4.67 4.81
C LEU A 29 8.36 3.77 3.72
N VAL A 30 7.73 4.33 2.69
CA VAL A 30 7.32 3.55 1.52
C VAL A 30 8.54 2.88 0.89
N LYS A 31 9.64 3.62 0.76
CA LYS A 31 10.87 3.06 0.21
C LYS A 31 11.40 1.92 1.06
N VAL A 32 11.34 2.03 2.39
CA VAL A 32 11.74 0.95 3.29
C VAL A 32 10.90 -0.30 3.03
N LEU A 33 9.57 -0.13 2.91
CA LEU A 33 8.67 -1.26 2.66
C LEU A 33 8.89 -1.88 1.28
N GLU A 34 9.28 -1.08 0.30
CA GLU A 34 9.66 -1.61 -1.02
C GLU A 34 10.95 -2.40 -0.95
N GLN A 35 11.94 -1.87 -0.24
CA GLN A 35 13.25 -2.51 -0.14
C GLN A 35 13.21 -3.82 0.65
N ASP A 36 12.33 -3.93 1.65
CA ASP A 36 12.23 -5.16 2.44
C ASP A 36 11.29 -6.20 1.82
N GLY A 37 10.70 -5.89 0.66
CA GLY A 37 9.84 -6.82 -0.06
C GLY A 37 8.38 -6.80 0.37
N THR A 38 8.00 -5.93 1.30
CA THR A 38 6.60 -5.82 1.72
C THR A 38 5.74 -5.26 0.61
N ILE A 39 6.15 -4.14 0.00
CA ILE A 39 5.46 -3.56 -1.16
C ILE A 39 6.14 -4.10 -2.41
N VAL A 40 5.41 -4.92 -3.17
CA VAL A 40 5.92 -5.54 -4.40
C VAL A 40 5.69 -4.61 -5.59
N ASP A 41 4.52 -4.00 -5.65
CA ASP A 41 4.14 -3.06 -6.71
C ASP A 41 3.35 -1.92 -6.12
N ASN A 42 3.42 -0.76 -6.75
CA ASN A 42 2.82 0.46 -6.25
C ASN A 42 2.41 1.33 -7.45
N PHE A 43 1.12 1.65 -7.54
CA PHE A 43 0.56 2.41 -8.66
C PHE A 43 -0.29 3.56 -8.13
N ILE A 44 -0.04 4.76 -8.64
CA ILE A 44 -0.88 5.93 -8.31
C ILE A 44 -2.01 6.00 -9.34
N LYS A 45 -3.25 6.15 -8.85
CA LYS A 45 -4.39 6.31 -9.74
C LYS A 45 -4.24 7.62 -10.52
N LEU A 46 -4.57 7.58 -11.82
CA LEU A 46 -4.38 8.75 -12.67
C LEU A 46 -5.14 9.99 -12.20
N ASP A 47 -6.30 9.78 -11.58
CA ASP A 47 -7.10 10.91 -11.05
C ASP A 47 -6.61 11.39 -9.69
N MET A 48 -5.51 10.82 -9.18
CA MET A 48 -4.89 11.17 -7.90
C MET A 48 -5.76 10.87 -6.67
N SER A 49 -6.81 10.06 -6.81
CA SER A 49 -7.71 9.74 -5.70
C SER A 49 -7.12 8.72 -4.72
N GLY A 50 -6.10 7.99 -5.14
CA GLY A 50 -5.51 6.97 -4.29
C GLY A 50 -4.46 6.15 -4.99
N ILE A 51 -4.18 5.01 -4.39
CA ILE A 51 -3.06 4.16 -4.76
C ILE A 51 -3.51 2.71 -4.76
N TYR A 52 -3.00 1.93 -5.72
CA TYR A 52 -3.05 0.47 -5.66
C TYR A 52 -1.68 -0.03 -5.24
N MET A 53 -1.63 -0.93 -4.28
CA MET A 53 -0.40 -1.59 -3.88
C MET A 53 -0.58 -3.11 -3.93
N VAL A 54 0.49 -3.83 -4.28
CA VAL A 54 0.56 -5.27 -4.07
C VAL A 54 1.47 -5.47 -2.86
N ILE A 55 0.93 -6.10 -1.81
CA ILE A 55 1.61 -6.24 -0.53
C ILE A 55 1.75 -7.71 -0.17
N MET A 56 2.94 -8.09 0.32
CA MET A 56 3.20 -9.39 0.89
C MET A 56 2.93 -9.36 2.39
N ALA A 57 2.05 -10.22 2.86
CA ALA A 57 1.68 -10.29 4.27
C ALA A 57 1.12 -11.67 4.59
N THR A 58 0.94 -11.97 5.86
CA THR A 58 0.38 -13.26 6.29
C THR A 58 -1.13 -13.29 6.16
N ASP A 59 -1.78 -12.15 6.41
CA ASP A 59 -3.23 -11.99 6.34
C ASP A 59 -3.59 -10.51 6.22
N ALA A 60 -4.87 -10.20 6.21
CA ALA A 60 -5.34 -8.82 6.08
C ALA A 60 -4.94 -7.95 7.28
N GLU A 61 -4.94 -8.51 8.49
CA GLU A 61 -4.50 -7.76 9.67
C GLU A 61 -3.04 -7.39 9.56
N ASP A 62 -2.21 -8.29 9.03
CA ASP A 62 -0.79 -8.04 8.83
C ASP A 62 -0.57 -6.95 7.77
N VAL A 63 -1.43 -6.88 6.74
CA VAL A 63 -1.40 -5.77 5.77
C VAL A 63 -1.58 -4.43 6.50
N HIS A 64 -2.59 -4.34 7.37
CA HIS A 64 -2.81 -3.13 8.16
C HIS A 64 -1.63 -2.83 9.08
N ALA A 65 -1.08 -3.84 9.74
CA ALA A 65 0.07 -3.65 10.62
C ALA A 65 1.25 -3.06 9.86
N LYS A 66 1.52 -3.57 8.67
CA LYS A 66 2.64 -3.09 7.84
C LYS A 66 2.40 -1.67 7.32
N LEU A 67 1.17 -1.36 6.92
CA LEU A 67 0.84 -0.01 6.43
C LEU A 67 0.76 1.02 7.57
N SER A 68 0.52 0.58 8.79
CA SER A 68 0.31 1.49 9.93
C SER A 68 1.54 2.31 10.30
N ILE A 69 2.72 1.95 9.81
CA ILE A 69 3.92 2.76 10.02
C ILE A 69 3.94 4.02 9.15
N LEU A 70 3.10 4.05 8.11
CA LEU A 70 3.08 5.17 7.18
C LEU A 70 2.34 6.35 7.77
N PRO A 71 2.90 7.59 7.68
CA PRO A 71 2.21 8.78 8.18
C PRO A 71 0.83 9.01 7.58
N TYR A 72 0.60 8.56 6.34
CA TYR A 72 -0.70 8.71 5.69
C TYR A 72 -1.74 7.68 6.16
N TYR A 73 -1.33 6.67 6.92
CA TYR A 73 -2.22 5.58 7.31
C TYR A 73 -3.54 6.04 7.95
N PRO A 74 -3.55 7.04 8.87
CA PRO A 74 -4.83 7.49 9.47
C PRO A 74 -5.82 8.05 8.46
N TYR A 75 -5.35 8.42 7.27
CA TYR A 75 -6.18 9.00 6.22
C TYR A 75 -6.53 7.98 5.13
N MET A 76 -6.10 6.74 5.30
CA MET A 76 -6.31 5.69 4.30
C MET A 76 -7.64 4.98 4.53
N LYS A 77 -8.40 4.85 3.44
CA LYS A 77 -9.51 3.93 3.36
C LYS A 77 -9.04 2.75 2.53
N ILE A 78 -9.02 1.56 3.13
CA ILE A 78 -8.30 0.42 2.58
C ILE A 78 -9.24 -0.74 2.29
N ALA A 79 -9.19 -1.26 1.06
CA ALA A 79 -9.84 -2.50 0.67
C ALA A 79 -8.76 -3.50 0.29
N ILE A 80 -8.85 -4.71 0.84
CA ILE A 80 -7.81 -5.73 0.71
C ILE A 80 -8.39 -6.96 0.05
N VAL A 81 -7.74 -7.43 -1.02
CA VAL A 81 -8.17 -8.64 -1.74
C VAL A 81 -6.96 -9.58 -1.86
N PRO A 82 -7.07 -10.82 -1.35
CA PRO A 82 -6.00 -11.78 -1.57
C PRO A 82 -5.93 -12.14 -3.05
N ILE A 83 -4.72 -12.23 -3.56
CA ILE A 83 -4.47 -12.54 -4.97
C ILE A 83 -3.39 -13.60 -5.09
N ARG A 84 -3.31 -14.19 -6.27
CA ARG A 84 -2.18 -15.05 -6.63
C ARG A 84 -1.80 -14.76 -8.07
N VAL A 85 -0.55 -15.03 -8.39
CA VAL A 85 -0.08 -14.87 -9.75
C VAL A 85 -0.69 -15.97 -10.63
N VAL A 86 -1.23 -15.56 -11.76
CA VAL A 86 -1.64 -16.51 -12.79
C VAL A 86 -0.42 -16.80 -13.63
N ASN A 87 0.00 -18.06 -13.63
CA ASN A 87 1.16 -18.47 -14.41
C ASN A 87 0.71 -19.01 -15.76
N SER A 88 0.57 -18.11 -16.72
CA SER A 88 0.08 -18.46 -18.06
C SER A 88 1.10 -19.23 -18.89
N VAL A 89 2.37 -19.17 -18.52
CA VAL A 89 3.44 -19.80 -19.32
C VAL A 89 3.40 -21.31 -19.21
N ASN A 90 3.06 -21.82 -18.05
CA ASN A 90 3.10 -23.25 -17.76
C ASN A 90 1.73 -23.89 -17.67
N GLN A 91 0.77 -23.23 -18.23
CA GLN A 91 -0.60 -23.73 -18.21
C GLN A 91 -0.96 -24.50 -19.43
#